data_36ddebe51bf80f4e0620c5adacc33097
#
_entry.id   36ddebe51bf80f4e0620c5adacc33097
#
_cell.length_a   1.000
_cell.length_b   1.000
_cell.length_c   1.000
_cell.angle_alpha   90.00
_cell.angle_beta   90.00
_cell.angle_gamma   90.00
#
_symmetry.space_group_name_H-M   'P 1'
#
loop_
_entity.id
_entity.type
_entity.pdbx_description
1 polymer ?
#
loop_
_entity_poly.entity_id
_entity_poly.type
_entity_poly.pdbx_seq_one_letter_code
_entity_poly.pdbx_strand_id
1 'polypeptide(L)'
;MTSDITIFKNIRETETPFYRGVDKILERIKDGSSKELVKRIRAEKNKSDRNEIKKNLPAICFSGTFNKRNDSSIVEHSGLICLDFDGYTKQKDLLQDKESISKDKHTYSVFISPSGNGLKVLVKIPQDVDNHVNYFNSLENHYGSEYFDKTCKNISRVCYESYDPLIFINETSSVWDTIEAVEYTEYVSHRDAPTIPITDENKVVDILVKWWTKKYPMIEGQRNQNVYVLAMAFNDYGINKSLAGYVLNQFENADFTLEEISRTIDSAYRNTQNFGTKYYEDEEAINTIKQSLRRGVSKKEVRHQLEESDLDGATIDSVMNRIEDDQSKQVFWSKNDKGTIKIVHILFKDFLEDNGFYKYCPEGSKNYVFV
;
A
#
# COMPACT_ATOMS: atom_id res chain seq x y z
N MET A 1 23.75 4.11 22.78
CA MET A 1 22.53 3.78 23.55
C MET A 1 21.93 2.54 22.92
N THR A 2 21.80 1.46 23.66
CA THR A 2 21.13 0.24 23.20
C THR A 2 19.64 0.43 23.43
N SER A 3 18.91 0.75 22.37
CA SER A 3 17.45 0.86 22.47
C SER A 3 16.84 -0.52 22.69
N ASP A 4 15.83 -0.58 23.55
CA ASP A 4 15.03 -1.78 23.73
C ASP A 4 14.11 -2.00 22.55
N ILE A 5 13.91 -3.26 22.18
CA ILE A 5 13.01 -3.70 21.12
C ILE A 5 12.09 -4.81 21.63
N THR A 6 11.01 -5.07 20.91
CA THR A 6 10.03 -6.05 21.33
C THR A 6 10.27 -7.40 20.68
N ILE A 7 10.11 -8.46 21.47
CA ILE A 7 10.14 -9.84 21.03
C ILE A 7 8.87 -10.51 21.51
N PHE A 8 8.20 -11.23 20.61
CA PHE A 8 7.13 -12.16 20.93
C PHE A 8 7.65 -13.61 20.85
N LYS A 9 7.11 -14.47 21.68
CA LYS A 9 7.52 -15.89 21.70
C LYS A 9 7.49 -16.55 20.33
N ASN A 10 6.51 -16.19 19.52
CA ASN A 10 6.35 -16.58 18.11
C ASN A 10 5.34 -15.65 17.42
N ILE A 11 5.09 -15.87 16.12
CA ILE A 11 4.19 -15.02 15.33
C ILE A 11 2.72 -15.08 15.77
N ARG A 12 2.29 -16.15 16.45
CA ARG A 12 0.90 -16.29 16.92
C ARG A 12 0.64 -15.54 18.22
N GLU A 13 1.71 -15.30 19.01
CA GLU A 13 1.65 -14.48 20.21
C GLU A 13 1.68 -13.00 19.84
N THR A 14 0.70 -12.22 20.28
CA THR A 14 0.57 -10.80 19.96
C THR A 14 0.37 -9.92 21.19
N GLU A 15 0.11 -10.52 22.35
CA GLU A 15 -0.34 -9.82 23.56
C GLU A 15 0.71 -9.80 24.67
N THR A 16 1.70 -10.69 24.64
CA THR A 16 2.69 -10.85 25.71
C THR A 16 4.09 -10.50 25.20
N PRO A 17 4.45 -9.21 25.16
CA PRO A 17 5.75 -8.76 24.70
C PRO A 17 6.85 -9.02 25.75
N PHE A 18 8.06 -9.25 25.25
CA PHE A 18 9.31 -9.20 26.00
C PHE A 18 10.18 -8.10 25.42
N TYR A 19 10.91 -7.38 26.28
CA TYR A 19 11.79 -6.30 25.85
C TYR A 19 13.25 -6.70 26.04
N ARG A 20 14.09 -6.39 25.07
CA ARG A 20 15.54 -6.67 25.11
C ARG A 20 16.28 -5.63 24.29
N GLY A 21 17.49 -5.31 24.70
CA GLY A 21 18.41 -4.50 23.90
C GLY A 21 18.71 -5.15 22.56
N VAL A 22 18.81 -4.35 21.50
CA VAL A 22 19.08 -4.83 20.13
C VAL A 22 20.38 -5.63 20.05
N ASP A 23 21.42 -5.24 20.79
CA ASP A 23 22.71 -5.95 20.90
C ASP A 23 22.51 -7.42 21.31
N LYS A 24 21.68 -7.67 22.30
CA LYS A 24 21.38 -9.03 22.77
C LYS A 24 20.66 -9.87 21.71
N ILE A 25 19.86 -9.25 20.88
CA ILE A 25 19.18 -9.95 19.77
C ILE A 25 20.17 -10.30 18.67
N LEU A 26 21.06 -9.38 18.33
CA LEU A 26 22.09 -9.64 17.32
C LEU A 26 23.10 -10.71 17.81
N GLU A 27 23.48 -10.73 19.10
CA GLU A 27 24.23 -11.82 19.71
C GLU A 27 23.48 -13.17 19.55
N ARG A 28 22.19 -13.24 19.86
CA ARG A 28 21.37 -14.46 19.72
C ARG A 28 21.33 -14.97 18.28
N ILE A 29 21.25 -14.06 17.29
CA ILE A 29 21.29 -14.42 15.86
C ILE A 29 22.65 -14.99 15.49
N LYS A 30 23.74 -14.39 15.98
CA LYS A 30 25.12 -14.80 15.74
C LYS A 30 25.42 -16.16 16.37
N ASP A 31 25.09 -16.30 17.68
CA ASP A 31 25.44 -17.47 18.49
C ASP A 31 24.52 -18.65 18.25
N GLY A 32 23.32 -18.40 17.71
CA GLY A 32 22.43 -19.45 17.26
C GLY A 32 21.39 -19.90 18.27
N SER A 33 20.79 -19.00 19.04
CA SER A 33 19.68 -19.35 19.93
C SER A 33 18.53 -20.09 19.23
N SER A 34 18.26 -19.77 17.96
CA SER A 34 17.26 -20.43 17.12
C SER A 34 17.87 -21.38 16.06
N LYS A 35 19.16 -21.74 16.20
CA LYS A 35 19.94 -22.52 15.21
C LYS A 35 19.25 -23.79 14.73
N GLU A 36 18.73 -24.61 15.64
CA GLU A 36 18.14 -25.89 15.26
C GLU A 36 16.84 -25.74 14.48
N LEU A 37 15.99 -24.76 14.84
CA LEU A 37 14.80 -24.44 14.05
C LEU A 37 15.18 -23.88 12.68
N VAL A 38 16.15 -22.97 12.60
CA VAL A 38 16.62 -22.38 11.35
C VAL A 38 17.21 -23.45 10.42
N LYS A 39 18.00 -24.40 10.94
CA LYS A 39 18.50 -25.52 10.14
C LYS A 39 17.36 -26.37 9.57
N ARG A 40 16.34 -26.69 10.39
CA ARG A 40 15.15 -27.42 9.92
C ARG A 40 14.40 -26.66 8.83
N ILE A 41 14.22 -25.34 8.99
CA ILE A 41 13.58 -24.47 7.99
C ILE A 41 14.36 -24.52 6.66
N ARG A 42 15.70 -24.41 6.71
CA ARG A 42 16.55 -24.44 5.52
C ARG A 42 16.63 -25.81 4.84
N ALA A 43 16.44 -26.88 5.58
CA ALA A 43 16.40 -28.25 5.05
C ALA A 43 15.04 -28.62 4.44
N GLU A 44 13.96 -27.96 4.87
CA GLU A 44 12.61 -28.27 4.40
C GLU A 44 12.37 -27.75 2.98
N LYS A 45 12.02 -28.69 2.07
CA LYS A 45 11.79 -28.38 0.64
C LYS A 45 10.36 -27.90 0.37
N ASN A 46 9.40 -28.42 1.14
CA ASN A 46 8.01 -28.01 1.00
C ASN A 46 7.82 -26.60 1.57
N LYS A 47 7.35 -25.68 0.74
CA LYS A 47 7.16 -24.28 1.13
C LYS A 47 6.12 -24.12 2.25
N SER A 48 5.03 -24.91 2.24
CA SER A 48 3.99 -24.87 3.27
C SER A 48 4.54 -25.32 4.62
N ASP A 49 5.20 -26.48 4.66
CA ASP A 49 5.75 -27.05 5.88
C ASP A 49 6.87 -26.18 6.46
N ARG A 50 7.72 -25.63 5.57
CA ARG A 50 8.74 -24.65 5.95
C ARG A 50 8.13 -23.40 6.61
N ASN A 51 7.02 -22.90 6.09
CA ASN A 51 6.32 -21.76 6.67
C ASN A 51 5.71 -22.10 8.05
N GLU A 52 5.18 -23.30 8.23
CA GLU A 52 4.67 -23.73 9.55
C GLU A 52 5.78 -23.85 10.59
N ILE A 53 6.95 -24.39 10.22
CA ILE A 53 8.10 -24.42 11.13
C ILE A 53 8.54 -23.00 11.48
N LYS A 54 8.59 -22.10 10.51
CA LYS A 54 9.00 -20.69 10.67
C LYS A 54 8.12 -19.94 11.68
N LYS A 55 6.82 -20.28 11.77
CA LYS A 55 5.88 -19.67 12.72
C LYS A 55 6.24 -19.93 14.20
N ASN A 56 7.13 -20.86 14.50
CA ASN A 56 7.58 -21.15 15.87
C ASN A 56 8.82 -20.36 16.28
N LEU A 57 9.44 -19.61 15.35
CA LEU A 57 10.55 -18.74 15.67
C LEU A 57 10.08 -17.53 16.49
N PRO A 58 10.93 -17.00 17.40
CA PRO A 58 10.70 -15.70 17.99
C PRO A 58 10.46 -14.63 16.91
N ALA A 59 9.50 -13.76 17.18
CA ALA A 59 9.07 -12.68 16.30
C ALA A 59 9.53 -11.35 16.91
N ILE A 60 10.36 -10.62 16.19
CA ILE A 60 11.07 -9.44 16.67
C ILE A 60 10.54 -8.20 15.96
N CYS A 61 10.13 -7.17 16.70
CA CYS A 61 9.83 -5.84 16.18
C CYS A 61 11.02 -4.94 16.46
N PHE A 62 11.90 -4.75 15.48
CA PHE A 62 13.12 -3.93 15.65
C PHE A 62 12.82 -2.44 15.76
N SER A 63 11.68 -1.98 15.29
CA SER A 63 11.33 -0.56 15.25
C SER A 63 11.02 0.05 16.63
N GLY A 64 10.83 -0.77 17.67
CA GLY A 64 10.59 -0.21 19.01
C GLY A 64 9.98 -1.17 20.01
N THR A 65 9.52 -0.59 21.12
CA THR A 65 8.76 -1.28 22.16
C THR A 65 7.26 -1.16 21.90
N PHE A 66 6.54 -2.27 22.05
CA PHE A 66 5.11 -2.37 21.78
C PHE A 66 4.41 -3.09 22.93
N ASN A 67 3.26 -2.59 23.37
CA ASN A 67 2.40 -3.29 24.33
C ASN A 67 1.68 -4.49 23.71
N LYS A 68 1.35 -4.37 22.42
CA LYS A 68 0.74 -5.40 21.56
C LYS A 68 1.32 -5.28 20.16
N ARG A 69 1.27 -6.37 19.38
CA ARG A 69 1.79 -6.36 18.02
C ARG A 69 0.82 -5.73 17.02
N ASN A 70 0.69 -4.43 17.05
CA ASN A 70 0.03 -3.59 16.06
C ASN A 70 0.67 -2.18 16.04
N ASP A 71 0.47 -1.45 14.96
CA ASP A 71 1.12 -0.15 14.76
C ASP A 71 0.70 0.90 15.80
N SER A 72 -0.55 0.87 16.26
CA SER A 72 -1.07 1.83 17.25
C SER A 72 -0.63 1.55 18.69
N SER A 73 0.01 0.42 18.96
CA SER A 73 0.48 0.02 20.29
C SER A 73 1.97 0.23 20.54
N ILE A 74 2.61 1.04 19.69
CA ILE A 74 3.99 1.46 19.91
C ILE A 74 4.08 2.31 21.18
N VAL A 75 5.08 2.01 22.01
CA VAL A 75 5.37 2.75 23.25
C VAL A 75 6.53 3.71 23.01
N GLU A 76 7.60 3.21 22.40
CA GLU A 76 8.80 3.99 22.12
C GLU A 76 9.45 3.47 20.83
N HIS A 77 9.83 4.39 19.95
CA HIS A 77 10.56 4.06 18.72
C HIS A 77 12.05 3.82 19.04
N SER A 78 12.60 2.70 18.58
CA SER A 78 14.00 2.32 18.85
C SER A 78 15.03 3.16 18.10
N GLY A 79 14.64 3.89 17.06
CA GLY A 79 15.56 4.49 16.10
C GLY A 79 16.12 3.48 15.09
N LEU A 80 15.45 2.33 14.90
CA LEU A 80 15.83 1.31 13.92
C LEU A 80 14.70 1.02 12.96
N ILE A 81 15.07 0.69 11.74
CA ILE A 81 14.18 0.11 10.73
C ILE A 81 14.77 -1.21 10.23
N CYS A 82 13.90 -2.20 10.02
CA CYS A 82 14.28 -3.50 9.48
C CYS A 82 13.76 -3.64 8.05
N LEU A 83 14.68 -3.71 7.11
CA LEU A 83 14.41 -3.90 5.69
C LEU A 83 14.52 -5.38 5.34
N ASP A 84 13.72 -5.81 4.40
CA ASP A 84 13.66 -7.20 3.93
C ASP A 84 14.04 -7.28 2.45
N PHE A 85 14.99 -8.18 2.14
CA PHE A 85 15.41 -8.47 0.78
C PHE A 85 15.16 -9.95 0.54
N ASP A 86 14.19 -10.30 -0.26
CA ASP A 86 13.72 -11.66 -0.46
C ASP A 86 13.83 -12.11 -1.93
N GLY A 87 13.75 -13.43 -2.13
CA GLY A 87 13.63 -13.99 -3.48
C GLY A 87 14.93 -14.36 -4.18
N TYR A 88 16.06 -14.39 -3.46
CA TYR A 88 17.32 -14.85 -4.04
C TYR A 88 17.22 -16.31 -4.44
N THR A 89 17.49 -16.60 -5.72
CA THR A 89 17.52 -17.96 -6.28
C THR A 89 18.90 -18.58 -6.24
N LYS A 90 19.96 -17.74 -6.20
CA LYS A 90 21.34 -18.18 -6.13
C LYS A 90 22.03 -17.66 -4.87
N GLN A 91 22.67 -18.55 -4.15
CA GLN A 91 23.43 -18.19 -2.95
C GLN A 91 24.56 -17.19 -3.22
N LYS A 92 25.14 -17.22 -4.43
CA LYS A 92 26.20 -16.29 -4.84
C LYS A 92 25.68 -14.85 -4.86
N ASP A 93 24.50 -14.62 -5.43
CA ASP A 93 23.92 -13.28 -5.57
C ASP A 93 23.56 -12.74 -4.17
N LEU A 94 22.97 -13.57 -3.32
CA LEU A 94 22.69 -13.21 -1.92
C LEU A 94 23.93 -12.81 -1.14
N LEU A 95 25.04 -13.55 -1.28
CA LEU A 95 26.30 -13.24 -0.58
C LEU A 95 26.97 -11.99 -1.14
N GLN A 96 26.89 -11.75 -2.45
CA GLN A 96 27.38 -10.55 -3.09
C GLN A 96 26.63 -9.30 -2.62
N ASP A 97 25.29 -9.39 -2.55
CA ASP A 97 24.47 -8.29 -2.03
C ASP A 97 24.69 -8.07 -0.54
N LYS A 98 24.82 -9.16 0.25
CA LYS A 98 25.19 -9.04 1.65
C LYS A 98 26.49 -8.26 1.84
N GLU A 99 27.51 -8.56 1.04
CA GLU A 99 28.79 -7.85 1.08
C GLU A 99 28.64 -6.38 0.64
N SER A 100 27.89 -6.10 -0.43
CA SER A 100 27.65 -4.76 -0.94
C SER A 100 26.92 -3.90 0.08
N ILE A 101 25.81 -4.40 0.61
CA ILE A 101 25.00 -3.73 1.63
C ILE A 101 25.80 -3.47 2.92
N SER A 102 26.69 -4.41 3.30
CA SER A 102 27.55 -4.25 4.47
C SER A 102 28.59 -3.12 4.32
N LYS A 103 28.92 -2.69 3.10
CA LYS A 103 29.83 -1.57 2.84
C LYS A 103 29.15 -0.20 2.93
N ASP A 104 27.82 -0.16 2.94
CA ASP A 104 27.09 1.09 3.07
C ASP A 104 27.25 1.65 4.50
N LYS A 105 27.57 2.95 4.58
CA LYS A 105 27.83 3.63 5.86
C LYS A 105 26.62 3.70 6.81
N HIS A 106 25.42 3.56 6.29
CA HIS A 106 24.16 3.61 7.04
C HIS A 106 23.72 2.24 7.52
N THR A 107 24.27 1.17 6.96
CA THR A 107 23.94 -0.19 7.35
C THR A 107 24.46 -0.50 8.75
N TYR A 108 23.52 -0.70 9.69
CA TYR A 108 23.85 -1.09 11.08
C TYR A 108 24.12 -2.60 11.19
N SER A 109 23.27 -3.43 10.58
CA SER A 109 23.46 -4.88 10.60
C SER A 109 22.85 -5.55 9.36
N VAL A 110 23.49 -6.64 8.90
CA VAL A 110 22.96 -7.51 7.83
C VAL A 110 23.12 -8.97 8.24
N PHE A 111 22.04 -9.72 8.11
CA PHE A 111 22.04 -11.16 8.36
C PHE A 111 21.12 -11.92 7.42
N ILE A 112 21.43 -13.20 7.22
CA ILE A 112 20.65 -14.09 6.35
C ILE A 112 19.32 -14.46 7.04
N SER A 113 18.23 -14.42 6.30
CA SER A 113 16.89 -14.76 6.77
C SER A 113 16.80 -16.25 7.21
N PRO A 114 15.80 -16.63 8.03
CA PRO A 114 15.63 -18.02 8.46
C PRO A 114 15.49 -19.02 7.30
N SER A 115 14.93 -18.58 6.18
CA SER A 115 14.76 -19.43 4.98
C SER A 115 16.05 -19.60 4.18
N GLY A 116 17.07 -18.77 4.42
CA GLY A 116 18.36 -18.83 3.74
C GLY A 116 18.40 -18.20 2.34
N ASN A 117 17.29 -17.66 1.86
CA ASN A 117 17.13 -17.06 0.54
C ASN A 117 16.73 -15.59 0.57
N GLY A 118 17.05 -14.89 1.65
CA GLY A 118 16.82 -13.47 1.83
C GLY A 118 17.79 -12.87 2.84
N LEU A 119 17.86 -11.54 2.87
CA LEU A 119 18.64 -10.76 3.83
C LEU A 119 17.70 -9.92 4.69
N LYS A 120 18.10 -9.68 5.92
CA LYS A 120 17.52 -8.70 6.83
C LYS A 120 18.56 -7.64 7.09
N VAL A 121 18.18 -6.39 6.86
CA VAL A 121 19.05 -5.24 6.99
C VAL A 121 18.48 -4.28 8.02
N LEU A 122 19.28 -3.94 9.03
CA LEU A 122 18.92 -2.93 10.01
C LEU A 122 19.64 -1.63 9.67
N VAL A 123 18.90 -0.54 9.71
CA VAL A 123 19.41 0.81 9.49
C VAL A 123 18.99 1.68 10.66
N LYS A 124 19.89 2.57 11.13
CA LYS A 124 19.54 3.57 12.13
C LYS A 124 18.81 4.73 11.48
N ILE A 125 17.67 5.11 12.02
CA ILE A 125 16.87 6.27 11.61
C ILE A 125 16.56 7.13 12.85
N PRO A 126 16.08 8.37 12.72
CA PRO A 126 15.54 9.13 13.83
C PRO A 126 14.40 8.37 14.54
N GLN A 127 14.26 8.61 15.85
CA GLN A 127 13.15 8.07 16.65
C GLN A 127 11.85 8.83 16.36
N ASP A 128 11.33 8.64 15.14
CA ASP A 128 10.19 9.38 14.60
C ASP A 128 9.16 8.40 14.07
N VAL A 129 8.08 8.21 14.83
CA VAL A 129 6.97 7.29 14.50
C VAL A 129 6.24 7.75 13.24
N ASP A 130 6.01 9.05 13.10
CA ASP A 130 5.19 9.61 12.01
C ASP A 130 5.89 9.49 10.65
N ASN A 131 7.21 9.58 10.64
CA ASN A 131 8.01 9.49 9.43
C ASN A 131 8.63 8.10 9.18
N HIS A 132 8.31 7.08 9.97
CA HIS A 132 8.86 5.72 9.80
C HIS A 132 8.69 5.18 8.37
N VAL A 133 7.50 5.36 7.78
CA VAL A 133 7.20 4.94 6.41
C VAL A 133 7.96 5.78 5.37
N ASN A 134 8.15 7.07 5.64
CA ASN A 134 8.91 7.95 4.74
C ASN A 134 10.40 7.57 4.71
N TYR A 135 10.99 7.21 5.85
CA TYR A 135 12.34 6.65 5.91
C TYR A 135 12.43 5.31 5.18
N PHE A 136 11.42 4.44 5.30
CA PHE A 136 11.38 3.18 4.56
C PHE A 136 11.40 3.40 3.05
N ASN A 137 10.55 4.30 2.52
CA ASN A 137 10.46 4.61 1.10
C ASN A 137 11.79 5.23 0.58
N SER A 138 12.40 6.12 1.37
CA SER A 138 13.70 6.72 1.04
C SER A 138 14.82 5.66 1.00
N LEU A 139 14.82 4.70 1.92
CA LEU A 139 15.77 3.60 1.93
C LEU A 139 15.53 2.59 0.79
N GLU A 140 14.28 2.38 0.36
CA GLU A 140 13.96 1.62 -0.85
C GLU A 140 14.69 2.20 -2.07
N ASN A 141 14.58 3.51 -2.27
CA ASN A 141 15.25 4.20 -3.38
C ASN A 141 16.79 4.16 -3.23
N HIS A 142 17.30 4.33 -2.00
CA HIS A 142 18.74 4.30 -1.73
C HIS A 142 19.38 2.96 -2.07
N TYR A 143 18.80 1.84 -1.61
CA TYR A 143 19.34 0.52 -1.91
C TYR A 143 19.03 0.05 -3.33
N GLY A 144 17.95 0.51 -3.96
CA GLY A 144 17.59 0.30 -5.37
C GLY A 144 17.62 -1.16 -5.84
N SER A 145 17.40 -2.13 -4.93
CA SER A 145 17.50 -3.55 -5.21
C SER A 145 16.17 -4.14 -5.67
N GLU A 146 16.22 -4.99 -6.69
CA GLU A 146 15.05 -5.78 -7.13
C GLU A 146 14.56 -6.78 -6.08
N TYR A 147 15.40 -7.14 -5.10
CA TYR A 147 15.07 -8.03 -3.99
C TYR A 147 14.42 -7.32 -2.80
N PHE A 148 14.32 -6.00 -2.83
CA PHE A 148 13.75 -5.21 -1.74
C PHE A 148 12.24 -5.45 -1.62
N ASP A 149 11.75 -5.93 -0.46
CA ASP A 149 10.33 -6.15 -0.21
C ASP A 149 9.63 -4.85 0.20
N LYS A 150 9.01 -4.18 -0.76
CA LYS A 150 8.27 -2.91 -0.60
C LYS A 150 7.05 -2.99 0.31
N THR A 151 6.63 -4.19 0.70
CA THR A 151 5.44 -4.39 1.54
C THR A 151 5.74 -4.33 3.04
N CYS A 152 7.01 -4.33 3.44
CA CYS A 152 7.47 -4.44 4.83
C CYS A 152 7.58 -3.11 5.57
N LYS A 153 6.80 -2.10 5.23
CA LYS A 153 6.93 -0.70 5.68
C LYS A 153 6.24 -0.35 7.01
N ASN A 154 5.38 -1.20 7.53
CA ASN A 154 4.64 -0.90 8.75
C ASN A 154 5.53 -0.97 10.00
N ILE A 155 5.31 -0.08 10.96
CA ILE A 155 6.18 0.09 12.14
C ILE A 155 6.20 -1.14 13.06
N SER A 156 5.09 -1.89 13.17
CA SER A 156 5.03 -3.15 13.94
C SER A 156 5.49 -4.38 13.15
N ARG A 157 6.21 -4.15 12.04
CA ARG A 157 6.72 -5.24 11.19
C ARG A 157 7.58 -6.21 11.96
N VAL A 158 7.30 -7.49 11.76
CA VAL A 158 7.99 -8.58 12.45
C VAL A 158 9.12 -9.13 11.59
N CYS A 159 10.28 -9.26 12.20
CA CYS A 159 11.39 -10.05 11.72
C CYS A 159 11.47 -11.35 12.54
N TYR A 160 11.48 -12.52 11.88
CA TYR A 160 11.72 -13.78 12.57
C TYR A 160 13.20 -13.90 13.00
N GLU A 161 13.44 -14.35 14.23
CA GLU A 161 14.80 -14.62 14.71
C GLU A 161 15.48 -15.63 13.77
N SER A 162 16.70 -15.32 13.36
CA SER A 162 17.48 -16.14 12.43
C SER A 162 18.70 -16.78 13.11
N TYR A 163 19.50 -17.44 12.32
CA TYR A 163 20.86 -17.88 12.66
C TYR A 163 21.81 -17.54 11.53
N ASP A 164 22.75 -16.66 11.83
CA ASP A 164 23.84 -16.27 10.91
C ASP A 164 25.11 -16.00 11.70
N PRO A 165 26.04 -16.96 11.80
CA PRO A 165 27.32 -16.77 12.51
C PRO A 165 28.22 -15.72 11.86
N LEU A 166 27.92 -15.36 10.58
CA LEU A 166 28.64 -14.34 9.82
C LEU A 166 27.79 -13.06 9.68
N ILE A 167 26.93 -12.79 10.66
CA ILE A 167 26.21 -11.52 10.74
C ILE A 167 27.17 -10.33 10.70
N PHE A 168 26.86 -9.34 9.88
CA PHE A 168 27.58 -8.06 9.90
C PHE A 168 26.94 -7.13 10.93
N ILE A 169 27.77 -6.45 11.72
CA ILE A 169 27.33 -5.45 12.71
C ILE A 169 28.32 -4.27 12.63
N ASN A 170 27.78 -3.06 12.43
CA ASN A 170 28.53 -1.81 12.41
C ASN A 170 27.94 -0.83 13.44
N GLU A 171 28.51 -0.83 14.65
CA GLU A 171 28.04 0.05 15.72
C GLU A 171 28.24 1.54 15.40
N THR A 172 29.16 1.86 14.50
CA THR A 172 29.50 3.22 14.07
C THR A 172 28.71 3.68 12.85
N SER A 173 27.72 2.89 12.38
CA SER A 173 26.89 3.27 11.25
C SER A 173 26.21 4.62 11.45
N SER A 174 26.17 5.42 10.39
CA SER A 174 25.50 6.72 10.39
C SER A 174 23.98 6.55 10.42
N VAL A 175 23.30 7.46 11.11
CA VAL A 175 21.84 7.54 11.05
C VAL A 175 21.43 7.96 9.63
N TRP A 176 20.41 7.30 9.08
CA TRP A 176 19.75 7.73 7.86
C TRP A 176 18.64 8.72 8.22
N ASP A 177 18.89 10.00 8.05
CA ASP A 177 17.98 11.10 8.35
C ASP A 177 17.35 11.74 7.11
N THR A 178 17.69 11.19 5.93
CA THR A 178 17.17 11.68 4.66
C THR A 178 15.77 11.09 4.45
N ILE A 179 14.78 11.92 4.57
CA ILE A 179 13.51 11.73 3.89
C ILE A 179 13.75 12.36 2.52
N GLU A 180 13.87 11.55 1.46
CA GLU A 180 13.68 12.13 0.15
C GLU A 180 12.35 12.88 0.26
N ALA A 181 12.40 14.20 0.08
CA ALA A 181 11.19 14.87 -0.33
C ALA A 181 10.73 14.02 -1.51
N VAL A 182 9.76 13.12 -1.29
CA VAL A 182 8.88 12.74 -2.36
C VAL A 182 8.60 14.12 -2.93
N GLU A 183 9.13 14.46 -4.13
CA GLU A 183 8.38 15.38 -4.93
C GLU A 183 7.00 14.76 -4.79
N TYR A 184 6.23 15.35 -3.92
CA TYR A 184 4.81 15.33 -4.06
C TYR A 184 4.68 15.95 -5.47
N THR A 185 4.77 15.14 -6.51
CA THR A 185 3.73 15.23 -7.49
C THR A 185 2.55 15.23 -6.57
N GLU A 186 2.11 16.47 -6.26
CA GLU A 186 0.94 16.62 -5.44
C GLU A 186 0.07 15.47 -5.91
N TYR A 187 0.02 14.38 -5.12
CA TYR A 187 -1.19 13.65 -5.05
C TYR A 187 -2.09 14.75 -4.52
N VAL A 188 -2.56 15.53 -5.47
CA VAL A 188 -3.72 16.37 -5.29
C VAL A 188 -4.62 15.36 -4.66
N SER A 189 -4.71 15.45 -3.34
CA SER A 189 -5.64 14.63 -2.60
C SER A 189 -6.86 14.77 -3.47
N HIS A 190 -7.52 13.69 -3.89
CA HIS A 190 -8.68 13.79 -4.79
C HIS A 190 -9.71 14.82 -4.28
N ARG A 191 -9.51 15.37 -3.09
CA ARG A 191 -10.22 16.48 -2.47
C ARG A 191 -10.03 17.84 -3.16
N ASP A 192 -8.88 18.10 -3.82
CA ASP A 192 -8.56 19.43 -4.36
C ASP A 192 -8.63 19.48 -5.90
N ALA A 193 -8.67 18.30 -6.57
CA ALA A 193 -8.92 18.26 -8.01
C ALA A 193 -10.41 18.45 -8.27
N PRO A 194 -10.81 19.44 -9.10
CA PRO A 194 -12.19 19.62 -9.48
C PRO A 194 -12.75 18.34 -10.11
N THR A 195 -13.78 17.75 -9.50
CA THR A 195 -14.41 16.51 -9.98
C THR A 195 -15.91 16.54 -9.71
N ILE A 196 -16.65 15.67 -10.39
CA ILE A 196 -18.07 15.45 -10.14
C ILE A 196 -18.20 14.15 -9.35
N PRO A 197 -18.56 14.23 -8.06
CA PRO A 197 -18.75 13.02 -7.25
C PRO A 197 -20.06 12.31 -7.62
N ILE A 198 -20.07 10.98 -7.52
CA ILE A 198 -21.34 10.22 -7.53
C ILE A 198 -22.09 10.56 -6.25
N THR A 199 -23.27 11.17 -6.37
CA THR A 199 -24.13 11.57 -5.24
C THR A 199 -25.18 10.52 -4.88
N ASP A 200 -25.47 9.56 -5.78
CA ASP A 200 -26.40 8.46 -5.51
C ASP A 200 -25.77 7.44 -4.55
N GLU A 201 -26.20 7.47 -3.30
CA GLU A 201 -25.72 6.56 -2.25
C GLU A 201 -25.87 5.07 -2.64
N ASN A 202 -26.93 4.69 -3.35
CA ASN A 202 -27.13 3.29 -3.77
C ASN A 202 -26.09 2.88 -4.80
N LYS A 203 -25.77 3.77 -5.75
CA LYS A 203 -24.71 3.53 -6.76
C LYS A 203 -23.34 3.36 -6.08
N VAL A 204 -23.03 4.19 -5.08
CA VAL A 204 -21.80 4.07 -4.29
C VAL A 204 -21.78 2.78 -3.47
N VAL A 205 -22.89 2.42 -2.83
CA VAL A 205 -23.03 1.15 -2.09
C VAL A 205 -22.79 -0.04 -3.00
N ASP A 206 -23.37 -0.07 -4.19
CA ASP A 206 -23.18 -1.17 -5.16
C ASP A 206 -21.71 -1.34 -5.56
N ILE A 207 -21.00 -0.23 -5.78
CA ILE A 207 -19.57 -0.24 -6.11
C ILE A 207 -18.79 -0.84 -4.93
N LEU A 208 -19.03 -0.36 -3.71
CA LEU A 208 -18.34 -0.79 -2.50
C LEU A 208 -18.62 -2.26 -2.17
N VAL A 209 -19.86 -2.72 -2.29
CA VAL A 209 -20.23 -4.13 -2.07
C VAL A 209 -19.58 -5.04 -3.11
N LYS A 210 -19.59 -4.67 -4.39
CA LYS A 210 -18.90 -5.43 -5.46
C LYS A 210 -17.39 -5.51 -5.23
N TRP A 211 -16.76 -4.42 -4.81
CA TRP A 211 -15.34 -4.40 -4.46
C TRP A 211 -15.06 -5.32 -3.26
N TRP A 212 -15.86 -5.19 -2.20
CA TRP A 212 -15.69 -5.94 -0.96
C TRP A 212 -15.91 -7.44 -1.15
N THR A 213 -16.97 -7.86 -1.86
CA THR A 213 -17.31 -9.26 -2.11
C THR A 213 -16.19 -10.01 -2.86
N LYS A 214 -15.45 -9.31 -3.75
CA LYS A 214 -14.31 -9.91 -4.46
C LYS A 214 -13.11 -10.16 -3.56
N LYS A 215 -12.97 -9.41 -2.46
CA LYS A 215 -11.73 -9.34 -1.68
C LYS A 215 -11.86 -9.96 -0.28
N TYR A 216 -13.07 -9.95 0.29
CA TYR A 216 -13.32 -10.34 1.67
C TYR A 216 -14.39 -11.44 1.77
N PRO A 217 -13.97 -12.72 1.80
CA PRO A 217 -14.91 -13.84 1.88
C PRO A 217 -15.59 -13.91 3.25
N MET A 218 -16.87 -14.31 3.28
CA MET A 218 -17.67 -14.48 4.51
C MET A 218 -17.44 -15.86 5.14
N ILE A 219 -16.19 -16.11 5.58
CA ILE A 219 -15.82 -17.37 6.25
C ILE A 219 -15.85 -17.23 7.77
N GLU A 220 -16.14 -18.33 8.45
CA GLU A 220 -16.16 -18.41 9.91
C GLU A 220 -14.87 -17.88 10.55
N GLY A 221 -14.99 -17.11 11.63
CA GLY A 221 -13.87 -16.48 12.33
C GLY A 221 -13.36 -15.17 11.69
N GLN A 222 -13.79 -14.79 10.48
CA GLN A 222 -13.39 -13.53 9.82
C GLN A 222 -14.57 -12.61 9.50
N ARG A 223 -15.81 -13.05 9.67
CA ARG A 223 -17.01 -12.33 9.27
C ARG A 223 -17.11 -10.95 9.88
N ASN A 224 -16.97 -10.84 11.20
CA ASN A 224 -17.01 -9.57 11.91
C ASN A 224 -15.96 -8.58 11.41
N GLN A 225 -14.70 -9.04 11.25
CA GLN A 225 -13.61 -8.24 10.70
C GLN A 225 -13.91 -7.77 9.26
N ASN A 226 -14.43 -8.67 8.42
CA ASN A 226 -14.71 -8.36 7.04
C ASN A 226 -15.89 -7.39 6.89
N VAL A 227 -16.96 -7.57 7.68
CA VAL A 227 -18.09 -6.63 7.72
C VAL A 227 -17.68 -5.28 8.28
N TYR A 228 -16.77 -5.24 9.28
CA TYR A 228 -16.22 -3.99 9.78
C TYR A 228 -15.49 -3.20 8.67
N VAL A 229 -14.74 -3.86 7.80
CA VAL A 229 -14.07 -3.21 6.65
C VAL A 229 -15.09 -2.57 5.72
N LEU A 230 -16.21 -3.23 5.42
CA LEU A 230 -17.26 -2.66 4.58
C LEU A 230 -17.98 -1.49 5.28
N ALA A 231 -18.27 -1.63 6.58
CA ALA A 231 -18.88 -0.57 7.38
C ALA A 231 -17.99 0.69 7.46
N MET A 232 -16.67 0.50 7.60
CA MET A 232 -15.69 1.61 7.54
C MET A 232 -15.68 2.26 6.16
N ALA A 233 -15.72 1.46 5.08
CA ALA A 233 -15.80 2.01 3.73
C ALA A 233 -17.10 2.82 3.54
N PHE A 234 -18.23 2.34 4.01
CA PHE A 234 -19.49 3.10 3.98
C PHE A 234 -19.37 4.43 4.72
N ASN A 235 -18.78 4.44 5.92
CA ASN A 235 -18.53 5.66 6.66
C ASN A 235 -17.63 6.63 5.87
N ASP A 236 -16.50 6.15 5.34
CA ASP A 236 -15.56 6.98 4.58
C ASP A 236 -16.18 7.62 3.33
N TYR A 237 -17.10 6.91 2.68
CA TYR A 237 -17.82 7.40 1.50
C TYR A 237 -19.13 8.13 1.83
N GLY A 238 -19.39 8.41 3.10
CA GLY A 238 -20.55 9.21 3.54
C GLY A 238 -21.90 8.53 3.41
N ILE A 239 -21.92 7.20 3.32
CA ILE A 239 -23.18 6.44 3.27
C ILE A 239 -23.92 6.60 4.59
N ASN A 240 -25.20 6.90 4.51
CA ASN A 240 -26.08 7.03 5.67
C ASN A 240 -26.07 5.72 6.50
N LYS A 241 -25.92 5.85 7.84
CA LYS A 241 -25.84 4.72 8.75
C LYS A 241 -27.05 3.78 8.66
N SER A 242 -28.25 4.31 8.38
CA SER A 242 -29.46 3.50 8.21
C SER A 242 -29.39 2.64 6.94
N LEU A 243 -28.89 3.19 5.83
CA LEU A 243 -28.68 2.45 4.59
C LEU A 243 -27.56 1.41 4.77
N ALA A 244 -26.46 1.77 5.42
CA ALA A 244 -25.41 0.83 5.77
C ALA A 244 -25.95 -0.35 6.61
N GLY A 245 -26.78 -0.07 7.60
CA GLY A 245 -27.46 -1.09 8.40
C GLY A 245 -28.34 -2.00 7.56
N TYR A 246 -29.15 -1.44 6.67
CA TYR A 246 -30.00 -2.22 5.76
C TYR A 246 -29.18 -3.18 4.89
N VAL A 247 -28.07 -2.71 4.33
CA VAL A 247 -27.21 -3.52 3.46
C VAL A 247 -26.45 -4.58 4.27
N LEU A 248 -25.86 -4.22 5.42
CA LEU A 248 -25.02 -5.12 6.21
C LEU A 248 -25.84 -6.19 6.95
N ASN A 249 -27.09 -5.91 7.31
CA ASN A 249 -27.99 -6.89 7.91
C ASN A 249 -28.31 -8.08 6.97
N GLN A 250 -28.09 -7.94 5.65
CA GLN A 250 -28.25 -9.04 4.70
C GLN A 250 -27.18 -10.14 4.87
N PHE A 251 -26.12 -9.88 5.62
CA PHE A 251 -25.05 -10.84 5.94
C PHE A 251 -25.30 -11.62 7.23
N GLU A 252 -26.48 -11.42 7.88
CA GLU A 252 -26.87 -12.20 9.06
C GLU A 252 -26.88 -13.70 8.76
N ASN A 253 -26.41 -14.47 9.71
CA ASN A 253 -26.52 -15.93 9.71
C ASN A 253 -26.45 -16.49 11.16
N ALA A 254 -26.53 -17.82 11.32
CA ALA A 254 -26.57 -18.46 12.63
C ALA A 254 -25.38 -18.11 13.56
N ASP A 255 -24.20 -17.82 12.98
CA ASP A 255 -22.95 -17.54 13.71
C ASP A 255 -22.55 -16.06 13.66
N PHE A 256 -23.40 -15.18 13.09
CA PHE A 256 -23.14 -13.74 12.98
C PHE A 256 -24.46 -12.98 13.05
N THR A 257 -24.83 -12.58 14.24
CA THR A 257 -26.14 -12.05 14.57
C THR A 257 -26.33 -10.57 14.21
N LEU A 258 -27.59 -10.13 14.06
CA LEU A 258 -27.92 -8.70 13.85
C LEU A 258 -27.35 -7.81 14.95
N GLU A 259 -27.28 -8.30 16.20
CA GLU A 259 -26.70 -7.54 17.31
C GLU A 259 -25.20 -7.31 17.12
N GLU A 260 -24.47 -8.33 16.65
CA GLU A 260 -23.04 -8.20 16.33
C GLU A 260 -22.80 -7.27 15.13
N ILE A 261 -23.63 -7.38 14.09
CA ILE A 261 -23.60 -6.48 12.93
C ILE A 261 -23.85 -5.04 13.39
N SER A 262 -24.86 -4.79 14.20
CA SER A 262 -25.17 -3.46 14.74
C SER A 262 -24.01 -2.87 15.54
N ARG A 263 -23.37 -3.65 16.42
CA ARG A 263 -22.18 -3.22 17.17
C ARG A 263 -20.99 -2.90 16.25
N THR A 264 -20.83 -3.67 15.18
CA THR A 264 -19.80 -3.47 14.16
C THR A 264 -20.00 -2.15 13.42
N ILE A 265 -21.25 -1.87 13.01
CA ILE A 265 -21.64 -0.61 12.37
C ILE A 265 -21.41 0.56 13.33
N ASP A 266 -21.87 0.43 14.58
CA ASP A 266 -21.69 1.47 15.60
C ASP A 266 -20.21 1.80 15.83
N SER A 267 -19.36 0.79 15.81
CA SER A 267 -17.91 0.96 15.94
C SER A 267 -17.31 1.70 14.74
N ALA A 268 -17.68 1.33 13.51
CA ALA A 268 -17.19 1.97 12.30
C ALA A 268 -17.62 3.45 12.21
N TYR A 269 -18.88 3.75 12.54
CA TYR A 269 -19.44 5.10 12.46
C TYR A 269 -19.09 6.02 13.64
N ARG A 270 -18.35 5.53 14.65
CA ARG A 270 -17.73 6.41 15.66
C ARG A 270 -16.63 7.31 15.07
N ASN A 271 -16.06 6.92 13.94
CA ASN A 271 -15.04 7.72 13.26
C ASN A 271 -15.69 8.83 12.42
N THR A 272 -16.23 9.84 13.10
CA THR A 272 -16.91 10.98 12.45
C THR A 272 -15.96 11.86 11.63
N GLN A 273 -14.66 11.83 11.90
CA GLN A 273 -13.66 12.62 11.17
C GLN A 273 -13.49 12.15 9.72
N ASN A 274 -13.71 10.86 9.47
CA ASN A 274 -13.58 10.28 8.14
C ASN A 274 -14.90 10.18 7.39
N PHE A 275 -16.02 10.57 8.01
CA PHE A 275 -17.33 10.48 7.35
C PHE A 275 -17.37 11.35 6.09
N GLY A 276 -17.67 10.73 4.94
CA GLY A 276 -17.83 11.41 3.66
C GLY A 276 -16.53 12.04 3.13
N THR A 277 -15.37 11.54 3.56
CA THR A 277 -14.08 12.08 3.11
C THR A 277 -13.61 11.49 1.78
N LYS A 278 -14.21 10.38 1.34
CA LYS A 278 -13.94 9.73 0.06
C LYS A 278 -15.17 9.82 -0.85
N TYR A 279 -14.93 9.81 -2.14
CA TYR A 279 -15.97 9.78 -3.16
C TYR A 279 -15.47 9.01 -4.39
N TYR A 280 -16.39 8.55 -5.24
CA TYR A 280 -16.13 8.09 -6.59
C TYR A 280 -16.44 9.21 -7.58
N GLU A 281 -15.60 9.37 -8.59
CA GLU A 281 -15.87 10.28 -9.70
C GLU A 281 -17.01 9.75 -10.56
N ASP A 282 -17.90 10.63 -11.01
CA ASP A 282 -18.91 10.32 -12.02
C ASP A 282 -18.26 10.37 -13.42
N GLU A 283 -17.63 9.26 -13.79
CA GLU A 283 -16.96 9.14 -15.10
C GLU A 283 -17.92 9.38 -16.28
N GLU A 284 -19.19 9.05 -16.14
CA GLU A 284 -20.19 9.23 -17.17
C GLU A 284 -20.48 10.72 -17.39
N ALA A 285 -20.64 11.48 -16.30
CA ALA A 285 -20.80 12.94 -16.37
C ALA A 285 -19.53 13.61 -16.93
N ILE A 286 -18.36 13.21 -16.47
CA ILE A 286 -17.08 13.74 -16.97
C ILE A 286 -16.89 13.44 -18.46
N ASN A 287 -17.20 12.22 -18.90
CA ASN A 287 -17.11 11.83 -20.31
C ASN A 287 -18.12 12.61 -21.16
N THR A 288 -19.32 12.85 -20.66
CA THR A 288 -20.32 13.69 -21.34
C THR A 288 -19.80 15.11 -21.55
N ILE A 289 -19.18 15.71 -20.53
CA ILE A 289 -18.52 17.04 -20.65
C ILE A 289 -17.42 16.99 -21.72
N LYS A 290 -16.53 15.99 -21.66
CA LYS A 290 -15.43 15.83 -22.60
C LYS A 290 -15.95 15.73 -24.04
N GLN A 291 -16.96 14.92 -24.29
CA GLN A 291 -17.54 14.72 -25.62
C GLN A 291 -18.25 15.98 -26.13
N SER A 292 -18.99 16.68 -25.27
CA SER A 292 -19.70 17.90 -25.62
C SER A 292 -18.73 19.02 -26.03
N LEU A 293 -17.66 19.23 -25.23
CA LEU A 293 -16.61 20.19 -25.54
C LEU A 293 -15.89 19.84 -26.87
N ARG A 294 -15.61 18.55 -27.15
CA ARG A 294 -15.00 18.09 -28.40
C ARG A 294 -15.89 18.32 -29.62
N ARG A 295 -17.20 18.18 -29.46
CA ARG A 295 -18.19 18.46 -30.54
C ARG A 295 -18.37 19.96 -30.76
N GLY A 296 -17.66 20.82 -30.03
CA GLY A 296 -17.75 22.28 -30.18
C GLY A 296 -18.97 22.88 -29.49
N VAL A 297 -19.63 22.15 -28.59
CA VAL A 297 -20.70 22.72 -27.75
C VAL A 297 -20.08 23.76 -26.84
N SER A 298 -20.72 24.93 -26.74
CA SER A 298 -20.18 26.03 -25.93
C SER A 298 -20.17 25.67 -24.45
N LYS A 299 -19.14 26.10 -23.70
CA LYS A 299 -19.07 25.93 -22.24
C LYS A 299 -20.34 26.36 -21.52
N LYS A 300 -20.96 27.45 -22.00
CA LYS A 300 -22.21 27.97 -21.44
C LYS A 300 -23.38 26.98 -21.60
N GLU A 301 -23.43 26.28 -22.71
CA GLU A 301 -24.48 25.32 -23.01
C GLU A 301 -24.25 23.99 -22.25
N VAL A 302 -23.01 23.53 -22.18
CA VAL A 302 -22.64 22.35 -21.36
C VAL A 302 -22.95 22.64 -19.87
N ARG A 303 -22.62 23.81 -19.40
CA ARG A 303 -22.95 24.26 -18.03
C ARG A 303 -24.44 24.21 -17.76
N HIS A 304 -25.25 24.79 -18.65
CA HIS A 304 -26.71 24.81 -18.49
C HIS A 304 -27.30 23.39 -18.42
N GLN A 305 -26.84 22.49 -19.27
CA GLN A 305 -27.29 21.07 -19.27
C GLN A 305 -26.95 20.34 -17.97
N LEU A 306 -25.84 20.67 -17.34
CA LEU A 306 -25.38 20.02 -16.09
C LEU A 306 -25.97 20.69 -14.84
N GLU A 307 -26.27 21.99 -14.88
CA GLU A 307 -27.01 22.69 -13.81
C GLU A 307 -28.42 22.10 -13.63
N GLU A 308 -29.03 21.56 -14.69
CA GLU A 308 -30.30 20.83 -14.59
C GLU A 308 -30.17 19.47 -13.82
N SER A 309 -28.93 19.03 -13.54
CA SER A 309 -28.62 17.77 -12.82
C SER A 309 -28.23 18.01 -11.36
N ASP A 310 -28.65 19.12 -10.72
CA ASP A 310 -28.33 19.53 -9.35
C ASP A 310 -26.81 19.73 -9.06
N LEU A 311 -25.99 19.89 -10.12
CA LEU A 311 -24.58 20.22 -9.95
C LEU A 311 -24.38 21.74 -9.87
N ASP A 312 -23.56 22.18 -8.92
CA ASP A 312 -23.24 23.59 -8.81
C ASP A 312 -22.33 24.09 -9.97
N GLY A 313 -22.62 25.30 -10.46
CA GLY A 313 -21.93 25.86 -11.62
C GLY A 313 -20.44 26.06 -11.42
N ALA A 314 -19.97 26.27 -10.19
CA ALA A 314 -18.54 26.43 -9.89
C ALA A 314 -17.78 25.11 -10.05
N THR A 315 -18.36 24.01 -9.59
CA THR A 315 -17.84 22.65 -9.79
C THR A 315 -17.76 22.31 -11.28
N ILE A 316 -18.83 22.59 -12.04
CA ILE A 316 -18.90 22.37 -13.49
C ILE A 316 -17.79 23.15 -14.21
N ASP A 317 -17.65 24.44 -13.93
CA ASP A 317 -16.61 25.29 -14.54
C ASP A 317 -15.20 24.82 -14.20
N SER A 318 -14.96 24.41 -12.96
CA SER A 318 -13.68 23.87 -12.51
C SER A 318 -13.31 22.57 -13.21
N VAL A 319 -14.26 21.65 -13.39
CA VAL A 319 -14.07 20.39 -14.12
C VAL A 319 -13.82 20.64 -15.60
N MET A 320 -14.58 21.55 -16.24
CA MET A 320 -14.36 21.91 -17.64
C MET A 320 -12.96 22.49 -17.87
N ASN A 321 -12.50 23.37 -16.99
CA ASN A 321 -11.15 23.95 -17.06
C ASN A 321 -10.08 22.87 -16.89
N ARG A 322 -10.24 21.94 -15.93
CA ARG A 322 -9.32 20.79 -15.76
C ARG A 322 -9.24 19.95 -17.04
N ILE A 323 -10.38 19.63 -17.66
CA ILE A 323 -10.42 18.81 -18.88
C ILE A 323 -9.68 19.51 -20.03
N GLU A 324 -9.82 20.82 -20.17
CA GLU A 324 -9.10 21.58 -21.20
C GLU A 324 -7.60 21.64 -20.91
N ASP A 325 -7.21 21.85 -19.65
CA ASP A 325 -5.79 21.85 -19.24
C ASP A 325 -5.15 20.47 -19.50
N ASP A 326 -5.85 19.37 -19.19
CA ASP A 326 -5.37 18.01 -19.44
C ASP A 326 -5.23 17.73 -20.93
N GLN A 327 -6.17 18.21 -21.75
CA GLN A 327 -6.10 18.07 -23.21
C GLN A 327 -4.91 18.87 -23.79
N SER A 328 -4.58 20.02 -23.21
CA SER A 328 -3.43 20.84 -23.65
C SER A 328 -2.08 20.20 -23.27
N LYS A 329 -2.05 19.32 -22.26
CA LYS A 329 -0.82 18.68 -21.72
C LYS A 329 -0.61 17.26 -22.24
N GLN A 330 -1.50 16.70 -23.04
CA GLN A 330 -1.41 15.34 -23.52
C GLN A 330 -0.30 15.18 -24.57
N VAL A 331 0.93 14.98 -24.09
CA VAL A 331 2.10 14.74 -24.93
C VAL A 331 2.27 13.24 -25.15
N PHE A 332 1.83 12.72 -26.31
CA PHE A 332 2.00 11.31 -26.71
C PHE A 332 3.39 11.00 -27.29
N TRP A 333 4.32 11.94 -27.16
CA TRP A 333 5.70 11.76 -27.61
C TRP A 333 6.70 12.31 -26.60
N SER A 334 7.90 11.75 -26.61
CA SER A 334 9.04 12.25 -25.83
C SER A 334 10.26 12.39 -26.73
N LYS A 335 11.17 13.28 -26.36
CA LYS A 335 12.44 13.50 -27.07
C LYS A 335 13.58 13.06 -26.18
N ASN A 336 14.44 12.17 -26.65
CA ASN A 336 15.62 11.77 -25.90
C ASN A 336 16.74 12.83 -26.04
N ASP A 337 17.83 12.66 -25.27
CA ASP A 337 18.99 13.59 -25.24
C ASP A 337 19.67 13.75 -26.61
N LYS A 338 19.45 12.82 -27.54
CA LYS A 338 19.95 12.86 -28.93
C LYS A 338 18.96 13.50 -29.89
N GLY A 339 17.85 14.02 -29.40
CA GLY A 339 16.84 14.67 -30.22
C GLY A 339 15.86 13.73 -30.95
N THR A 340 15.96 12.41 -30.74
CA THR A 340 15.08 11.43 -31.38
C THR A 340 13.71 11.42 -30.69
N ILE A 341 12.64 11.52 -31.49
CA ILE A 341 11.26 11.47 -31.00
C ILE A 341 10.86 10.00 -30.80
N LYS A 342 10.33 9.68 -29.62
CA LYS A 342 9.72 8.40 -29.28
C LYS A 342 8.22 8.61 -29.07
N ILE A 343 7.38 7.91 -29.82
CA ILE A 343 5.93 7.93 -29.66
C ILE A 343 5.53 6.88 -28.64
N VAL A 344 4.72 7.29 -27.67
CA VAL A 344 4.07 6.38 -26.70
C VAL A 344 2.75 5.92 -27.33
N HIS A 345 2.75 4.71 -27.87
CA HIS A 345 1.63 4.20 -28.68
C HIS A 345 0.27 4.22 -27.97
N ILE A 346 0.22 3.95 -26.67
CA ILE A 346 -1.01 4.00 -25.88
C ILE A 346 -1.55 5.42 -25.84
N LEU A 347 -0.71 6.40 -25.47
CA LEU A 347 -1.12 7.81 -25.40
C LEU A 347 -1.47 8.38 -26.79
N PHE A 348 -0.81 7.90 -27.85
CA PHE A 348 -1.13 8.30 -29.21
C PHE A 348 -2.47 7.72 -29.67
N LYS A 349 -2.77 6.47 -29.31
CA LYS A 349 -4.09 5.86 -29.53
C LYS A 349 -5.18 6.66 -28.82
N ASP A 350 -4.97 6.95 -27.52
CA ASP A 350 -5.92 7.72 -26.73
C ASP A 350 -6.11 9.12 -27.32
N PHE A 351 -5.01 9.77 -27.76
CA PHE A 351 -5.08 11.05 -28.49
C PHE A 351 -5.92 10.95 -29.78
N LEU A 352 -5.78 9.89 -30.58
CA LEU A 352 -6.59 9.70 -31.78
C LEU A 352 -8.07 9.47 -31.45
N GLU A 353 -8.37 8.58 -30.50
CA GLU A 353 -9.74 8.32 -30.05
C GLU A 353 -10.36 9.59 -29.45
N ASP A 354 -9.58 10.35 -28.70
CA ASP A 354 -9.97 11.63 -28.12
C ASP A 354 -10.24 12.73 -29.16
N ASN A 355 -9.63 12.65 -30.33
CA ASN A 355 -9.87 13.58 -31.44
C ASN A 355 -10.86 13.05 -32.49
N GLY A 356 -11.65 12.04 -32.12
CA GLY A 356 -12.76 11.55 -32.95
C GLY A 356 -12.37 10.52 -34.00
N PHE A 357 -11.15 9.98 -33.96
CA PHE A 357 -10.74 8.89 -34.79
C PHE A 357 -11.23 7.55 -34.24
N TYR A 358 -11.90 6.75 -35.08
CA TYR A 358 -12.37 5.44 -34.67
C TYR A 358 -11.48 4.33 -35.22
N LYS A 359 -11.25 3.33 -34.39
CA LYS A 359 -10.53 2.12 -34.77
C LYS A 359 -11.43 1.28 -35.70
N TYR A 360 -11.02 1.10 -36.94
CA TYR A 360 -11.69 0.28 -37.92
C TYR A 360 -10.84 -0.92 -38.33
N CYS A 361 -11.39 -2.10 -38.31
CA CYS A 361 -10.75 -3.32 -38.79
C CYS A 361 -11.46 -3.77 -40.10
N PRO A 362 -10.83 -3.57 -41.26
CA PRO A 362 -11.40 -4.02 -42.52
C PRO A 362 -11.63 -5.54 -42.51
N GLU A 363 -12.72 -6.00 -43.13
CA GLU A 363 -13.07 -7.41 -43.23
C GLU A 363 -11.90 -8.19 -43.89
N GLY A 364 -11.45 -9.27 -43.24
CA GLY A 364 -10.31 -10.07 -43.71
C GLY A 364 -8.92 -9.52 -43.40
N SER A 365 -8.80 -8.37 -42.73
CA SER A 365 -7.51 -7.80 -42.30
C SER A 365 -7.20 -8.17 -40.87
N LYS A 366 -5.90 -8.39 -40.58
CA LYS A 366 -5.38 -8.47 -39.20
C LYS A 366 -4.96 -7.11 -38.64
N ASN A 367 -4.95 -6.07 -39.48
CA ASN A 367 -4.56 -4.73 -39.12
C ASN A 367 -5.79 -3.82 -39.04
N TYR A 368 -5.76 -2.85 -38.15
CA TYR A 368 -6.78 -1.79 -38.09
C TYR A 368 -6.20 -0.46 -38.53
N VAL A 369 -7.09 0.41 -39.00
CA VAL A 369 -6.80 1.80 -39.29
C VAL A 369 -7.67 2.68 -38.40
N PHE A 370 -7.18 3.86 -38.07
CA PHE A 370 -8.00 4.91 -37.47
C PHE A 370 -8.59 5.76 -38.59
N VAL A 371 -9.91 6.00 -38.53
CA VAL A 371 -10.66 6.73 -39.57
C VAL A 371 -11.34 7.93 -38.94
#